data_ffbd0ea1f755ab8d7bf1dca996fc0ab9
#
_entry.id   ffbd0ea1f755ab8d7bf1dca996fc0ab9
#
_cell.length_a   1.000
_cell.length_b   1.000
_cell.length_c   1.000
_cell.angle_alpha   90.00
_cell.angle_beta   90.00
_cell.angle_gamma   90.00
#
_symmetry.space_group_name_H-M   'P 1'
#
loop_
_entity.id
_entity.type
_entity.pdbx_description
1 polymer ?
#
loop_
_entity_poly.entity_id
_entity_poly.type
_entity_poly.pdbx_seq_one_letter_code
_entity_poly.pdbx_strand_id
1 'polypeptide(L)'
;SFDVRDIHYTHYGRMCPIETPEGPNIGLINYLATFAKINEYGFVEAPYRKVDKATGFVTKEVEYMTADVEDDYYIGQANEPLDENGCLANARITCRHRNEIIEVDRSMIDYIDVSPRMMISIATSFIPFLQNDDANRALMGANMQRQAVPLLKPEAPIVGTGMEHKICLDSEVAVLAEGDGVVTKVDATNVSVKYDSGETKDYKLIKFLRSNHGTCINQKPIVSVGERVHGGDDPTVLADGPATEQGEIALGRNILVGFMTWEGYNYEDAVLLNER
;
A
#
# COMPACT_ATOMS: atom_id res chain seq x y z
N SER A 1 19.52 -10.15 -21.76
CA SER A 1 18.94 -11.49 -21.61
C SER A 1 17.52 -11.40 -21.06
N PHE A 2 16.63 -12.29 -21.48
CA PHE A 2 15.26 -12.37 -20.95
C PHE A 2 15.25 -12.94 -19.52
N ASP A 3 16.19 -13.79 -19.15
CA ASP A 3 16.21 -14.48 -17.85
C ASP A 3 16.23 -13.55 -16.67
N VAL A 4 16.94 -12.42 -16.75
CA VAL A 4 17.00 -11.42 -15.67
C VAL A 4 15.77 -10.51 -15.59
N ARG A 5 14.90 -10.58 -16.61
CA ARG A 5 13.67 -9.78 -16.71
C ARG A 5 12.43 -10.58 -16.34
N ASP A 6 12.56 -11.91 -16.28
CA ASP A 6 11.44 -12.80 -15.98
C ASP A 6 11.05 -12.74 -14.50
N ILE A 7 9.78 -13.07 -14.25
CA ILE A 7 9.27 -13.21 -12.89
C ILE A 7 9.59 -14.63 -12.43
N HIS A 8 10.44 -14.73 -11.41
CA HIS A 8 10.80 -15.98 -10.77
C HIS A 8 9.86 -16.29 -9.61
N TYR A 9 9.64 -17.55 -9.24
CA TYR A 9 8.76 -17.90 -8.11
C TYR A 9 9.22 -17.31 -6.78
N THR A 10 10.52 -17.05 -6.60
CA THR A 10 11.09 -16.39 -5.42
C THR A 10 10.74 -14.92 -5.30
N HIS A 11 10.14 -14.31 -6.31
CA HIS A 11 9.62 -12.94 -6.25
C HIS A 11 8.39 -12.82 -5.34
N TYR A 12 7.69 -13.92 -5.09
CA TYR A 12 6.48 -13.90 -4.27
C TYR A 12 6.75 -13.33 -2.89
N GLY A 13 5.99 -12.30 -2.53
CA GLY A 13 6.15 -11.58 -1.25
C GLY A 13 7.41 -10.72 -1.12
N ARG A 14 8.27 -10.66 -2.14
CA ARG A 14 9.54 -9.91 -2.15
C ARG A 14 9.56 -8.80 -3.18
N MET A 15 9.29 -9.13 -4.43
CA MET A 15 9.25 -8.15 -5.52
C MET A 15 7.90 -8.19 -6.21
N CYS A 16 7.33 -7.00 -6.48
CA CYS A 16 6.05 -6.91 -7.19
C CYS A 16 6.18 -7.44 -8.62
N PRO A 17 5.31 -8.36 -9.05
CA PRO A 17 5.35 -8.88 -10.40
C PRO A 17 4.74 -7.92 -11.44
N ILE A 18 4.04 -6.87 -10.99
CA ILE A 18 3.28 -5.95 -11.84
C ILE A 18 4.02 -4.63 -12.03
N GLU A 19 4.50 -4.01 -10.95
CA GLU A 19 5.15 -2.70 -11.00
C GLU A 19 6.57 -2.81 -11.55
N THR A 20 6.75 -2.43 -12.80
CA THR A 20 8.04 -2.32 -13.49
C THR A 20 7.91 -1.26 -14.59
N PRO A 21 8.98 -0.55 -14.99
CA PRO A 21 8.91 0.38 -16.10
C PRO A 21 8.48 -0.30 -17.40
N GLU A 22 7.86 0.47 -18.29
CA GLU A 22 7.66 0.10 -19.67
C GLU A 22 8.91 0.43 -20.50
N GLY A 23 9.14 -0.33 -21.57
CA GLY A 23 10.25 -0.08 -22.50
C GLY A 23 11.53 -0.84 -22.18
N PRO A 24 12.73 -0.28 -22.49
CA PRO A 24 13.99 -1.01 -22.42
C PRO A 24 14.35 -1.57 -21.05
N ASN A 25 13.88 -0.94 -19.98
CA ASN A 25 14.17 -1.32 -18.59
C ASN A 25 13.14 -2.25 -17.96
N ILE A 26 12.21 -2.77 -18.75
CA ILE A 26 11.19 -3.70 -18.23
C ILE A 26 11.84 -4.93 -17.58
N GLY A 27 11.39 -5.25 -16.37
CA GLY A 27 11.91 -6.37 -15.59
C GLY A 27 13.30 -6.16 -14.95
N LEU A 28 14.02 -5.09 -15.31
CA LEU A 28 15.32 -4.74 -14.70
C LEU A 28 15.17 -3.84 -13.48
N ILE A 29 14.19 -2.95 -13.49
CA ILE A 29 13.84 -2.08 -12.38
C ILE A 29 12.61 -2.68 -11.71
N ASN A 30 12.76 -3.07 -10.44
CA ASN A 30 11.71 -3.73 -9.68
C ASN A 30 11.43 -2.97 -8.39
N TYR A 31 10.26 -3.20 -7.82
CA TYR A 31 9.81 -2.57 -6.59
C TYR A 31 9.51 -3.62 -5.53
N LEU A 32 9.85 -3.33 -4.28
CA LEU A 32 9.57 -4.22 -3.15
C LEU A 32 8.06 -4.45 -3.00
N ALA A 33 7.70 -5.66 -2.65
CA ALA A 33 6.35 -5.98 -2.21
C ALA A 33 6.03 -5.29 -0.87
N THR A 34 4.76 -5.12 -0.57
CA THR A 34 4.27 -4.28 0.55
C THR A 34 4.85 -4.67 1.91
N PHE A 35 5.01 -5.96 2.18
CA PHE A 35 5.52 -6.48 3.46
C PHE A 35 6.99 -6.91 3.43
N ALA A 36 7.64 -6.81 2.27
CA ALA A 36 9.03 -7.19 2.13
C ALA A 36 9.97 -6.21 2.84
N LYS A 37 11.07 -6.73 3.34
CA LYS A 37 12.16 -5.92 3.87
C LYS A 37 13.51 -6.45 3.39
N ILE A 38 14.54 -5.63 3.48
CA ILE A 38 15.92 -6.00 3.17
C ILE A 38 16.64 -6.27 4.48
N ASN A 39 17.29 -7.43 4.58
CA ASN A 39 18.06 -7.80 5.76
C ASN A 39 19.46 -7.13 5.78
N GLU A 40 20.21 -7.36 6.85
CA GLU A 40 21.57 -6.81 7.04
C GLU A 40 22.59 -7.24 5.95
N TYR A 41 22.32 -8.36 5.27
CA TYR A 41 23.16 -8.89 4.19
C TYR A 41 22.75 -8.39 2.80
N GLY A 42 21.65 -7.62 2.70
CA GLY A 42 21.13 -7.10 1.44
C GLY A 42 20.15 -8.02 0.71
N PHE A 43 19.73 -9.14 1.31
CA PHE A 43 18.72 -10.02 0.75
C PHE A 43 17.29 -9.55 1.10
N VAL A 44 16.36 -9.76 0.18
CA VAL A 44 14.94 -9.45 0.40
C VAL A 44 14.28 -10.60 1.14
N GLU A 45 13.61 -10.28 2.24
CA GLU A 45 12.87 -11.21 3.09
C GLU A 45 11.37 -10.95 3.02
N ALA A 46 10.59 -12.02 3.09
CA ALA A 46 9.14 -11.98 3.19
C ALA A 46 8.67 -12.52 4.55
N PRO A 47 7.59 -11.96 5.13
CA PRO A 47 7.06 -12.40 6.40
C PRO A 47 6.06 -13.54 6.23
N TYR A 48 6.08 -14.49 7.16
CA TYR A 48 5.14 -15.61 7.24
C TYR A 48 4.75 -15.85 8.69
N ARG A 49 3.52 -16.29 8.91
CA ARG A 49 3.00 -16.69 10.22
C ARG A 49 3.27 -18.16 10.45
N LYS A 50 3.84 -18.47 11.59
CA LYS A 50 4.16 -19.85 11.96
C LYS A 50 2.89 -20.64 12.31
N VAL A 51 2.83 -21.90 11.86
CA VAL A 51 1.76 -22.85 12.18
C VAL A 51 2.32 -23.94 13.10
N ASP A 52 1.62 -24.22 14.20
CA ASP A 52 1.93 -25.37 15.04
C ASP A 52 1.46 -26.65 14.36
N LYS A 53 2.41 -27.49 13.95
CA LYS A 53 2.12 -28.76 13.25
C LYS A 53 1.32 -29.77 14.08
N ALA A 54 1.45 -29.69 15.39
CA ALA A 54 0.76 -30.66 16.27
C ALA A 54 -0.74 -30.39 16.35
N THR A 55 -1.13 -29.13 16.38
CA THR A 55 -2.52 -28.69 16.57
C THR A 55 -3.14 -28.10 15.31
N GLY A 56 -2.33 -27.67 14.34
CA GLY A 56 -2.76 -26.89 13.20
C GLY A 56 -3.10 -25.44 13.54
N PHE A 57 -2.70 -24.97 14.74
CA PHE A 57 -2.96 -23.61 15.20
C PHE A 57 -2.05 -22.61 14.48
N VAL A 58 -2.67 -21.55 13.91
CA VAL A 58 -1.94 -20.45 13.26
C VAL A 58 -1.55 -19.44 14.34
N THR A 59 -0.27 -19.35 14.65
CA THR A 59 0.25 -18.45 15.68
C THR A 59 0.25 -17.00 15.21
N LYS A 60 0.43 -16.07 16.15
CA LYS A 60 0.66 -14.65 15.84
C LYS A 60 2.14 -14.34 15.60
N GLU A 61 2.99 -15.32 15.74
CA GLU A 61 4.43 -15.19 15.52
C GLU A 61 4.71 -15.03 14.02
N VAL A 62 5.39 -13.95 13.66
CA VAL A 62 5.77 -13.65 12.28
C VAL A 62 7.27 -13.79 12.15
N GLU A 63 7.69 -14.64 11.24
CA GLU A 63 9.10 -14.84 10.90
C GLU A 63 9.38 -14.30 9.49
N TYR A 64 10.47 -13.55 9.36
CA TYR A 64 10.96 -13.09 8.06
C TYR A 64 11.99 -14.08 7.55
N MET A 65 11.86 -14.48 6.30
CA MET A 65 12.79 -15.44 5.70
C MET A 65 13.14 -15.08 4.27
N THR A 66 14.37 -15.41 3.90
CA THR A 66 14.87 -15.32 2.52
C THR A 66 14.32 -16.47 1.69
N ALA A 67 14.43 -16.37 0.35
CA ALA A 67 13.86 -17.35 -0.56
C ALA A 67 14.47 -18.75 -0.42
N ASP A 68 15.76 -18.84 -0.14
CA ASP A 68 16.47 -20.11 0.08
C ASP A 68 15.96 -20.86 1.33
N VAL A 69 15.66 -20.12 2.39
CA VAL A 69 15.08 -20.68 3.61
C VAL A 69 13.62 -21.10 3.38
N GLU A 70 12.86 -20.29 2.64
CA GLU A 70 11.47 -20.57 2.29
C GLU A 70 11.31 -21.87 1.50
N ASP A 71 12.27 -22.22 0.67
CA ASP A 71 12.24 -23.44 -0.18
C ASP A 71 12.12 -24.75 0.61
N ASP A 72 12.47 -24.74 1.90
CA ASP A 72 12.40 -25.91 2.76
C ASP A 72 11.01 -26.10 3.39
N TYR A 73 10.10 -25.13 3.27
CA TYR A 73 8.82 -25.11 3.96
C TYR A 73 7.61 -25.21 3.03
N TYR A 74 6.51 -25.71 3.60
CA TYR A 74 5.19 -25.71 2.97
C TYR A 74 4.41 -24.50 3.49
N ILE A 75 4.03 -23.61 2.60
CA ILE A 75 3.40 -22.33 2.95
C ILE A 75 1.99 -22.25 2.38
N GLY A 76 1.01 -22.18 3.28
CA GLY A 76 -0.40 -21.99 2.93
C GLY A 76 -0.74 -20.55 2.59
N GLN A 77 -1.89 -20.34 1.97
CA GLN A 77 -2.40 -19.01 1.66
C GLN A 77 -3.01 -18.33 2.89
N ALA A 78 -2.97 -16.99 2.92
CA ALA A 78 -3.51 -16.20 4.03
C ALA A 78 -5.02 -16.33 4.23
N ASN A 79 -5.76 -16.68 3.18
CA ASN A 79 -7.22 -16.81 3.18
C ASN A 79 -7.71 -18.23 3.49
N GLU A 80 -6.84 -19.16 3.91
CA GLU A 80 -7.27 -20.47 4.37
C GLU A 80 -8.24 -20.35 5.55
N PRO A 81 -9.38 -21.06 5.51
CA PRO A 81 -10.36 -21.02 6.59
C PRO A 81 -9.75 -21.51 7.91
N LEU A 82 -9.99 -20.77 8.97
CA LEU A 82 -9.65 -21.16 10.35
C LEU A 82 -10.92 -21.52 11.10
N ASP A 83 -10.80 -22.47 12.03
CA ASP A 83 -11.88 -22.82 12.96
C ASP A 83 -12.01 -21.78 14.10
N GLU A 84 -12.96 -21.98 14.99
CA GLU A 84 -13.21 -21.11 16.15
C GLU A 84 -12.00 -21.01 17.10
N ASN A 85 -11.12 -22.00 17.07
CA ASN A 85 -9.91 -22.05 17.89
C ASN A 85 -8.67 -21.47 17.20
N GLY A 86 -8.81 -21.00 15.94
CA GLY A 86 -7.71 -20.47 15.15
C GLY A 86 -6.82 -21.52 14.49
N CYS A 87 -7.31 -22.77 14.40
CA CYS A 87 -6.64 -23.86 13.71
C CYS A 87 -7.10 -23.94 12.24
N LEU A 88 -6.27 -24.52 11.38
CA LEU A 88 -6.62 -24.79 10.00
C LEU A 88 -7.84 -25.72 9.91
N ALA A 89 -8.93 -25.25 9.31
CA ALA A 89 -10.21 -25.98 9.28
C ALA A 89 -10.19 -27.17 8.32
N ASN A 90 -9.54 -27.02 7.16
CA ASN A 90 -9.51 -28.04 6.12
C ASN A 90 -8.47 -29.11 6.42
N ALA A 91 -8.79 -30.38 6.14
CA ALA A 91 -7.85 -31.50 6.30
C ALA A 91 -6.75 -31.47 5.24
N ARG A 92 -7.08 -31.03 4.03
CA ARG A 92 -6.14 -30.84 2.92
C ARG A 92 -6.09 -29.38 2.51
N ILE A 93 -4.89 -28.86 2.30
CA ILE A 93 -4.61 -27.44 2.08
C ILE A 93 -3.73 -27.28 0.86
N THR A 94 -4.12 -26.36 -0.02
CA THR A 94 -3.29 -25.95 -1.14
C THR A 94 -2.19 -25.02 -0.64
N CYS A 95 -0.95 -25.40 -0.88
CA CYS A 95 0.22 -24.67 -0.44
C CYS A 95 1.25 -24.49 -1.56
N ARG A 96 2.17 -23.55 -1.32
CA ARG A 96 3.37 -23.38 -2.15
C ARG A 96 4.52 -24.14 -1.53
N HIS A 97 5.23 -24.86 -2.36
CA HIS A 97 6.51 -25.47 -1.99
C HIS A 97 7.46 -25.33 -3.19
N ARG A 98 8.50 -24.53 -3.03
CA ARG A 98 9.40 -24.13 -4.14
C ARG A 98 8.60 -23.51 -5.30
N ASN A 99 8.73 -24.07 -6.48
CA ASN A 99 8.04 -23.60 -7.70
C ASN A 99 6.69 -24.30 -7.96
N GLU A 100 6.21 -25.11 -7.02
CA GLU A 100 5.00 -25.92 -7.19
C GLU A 100 3.88 -25.45 -6.26
N ILE A 101 2.66 -25.54 -6.76
CA ILE A 101 1.44 -25.41 -5.97
C ILE A 101 0.88 -26.82 -5.83
N ILE A 102 0.87 -27.31 -4.61
CA ILE A 102 0.48 -28.68 -4.26
C ILE A 102 -0.55 -28.71 -3.15
N GLU A 103 -1.30 -29.78 -3.09
CA GLU A 103 -2.26 -30.02 -2.01
C GLU A 103 -1.69 -31.06 -1.05
N VAL A 104 -1.55 -30.68 0.21
CA VAL A 104 -0.97 -31.51 1.27
C VAL A 104 -1.90 -31.62 2.46
N ASP A 105 -1.62 -32.57 3.36
CA ASP A 105 -2.30 -32.66 4.64
C ASP A 105 -1.95 -31.44 5.52
N ARG A 106 -2.91 -30.96 6.30
CA ARG A 106 -2.73 -29.78 7.18
C ARG A 106 -1.56 -29.93 8.15
N SER A 107 -1.20 -31.15 8.53
CA SER A 107 -0.06 -31.43 9.43
C SER A 107 1.30 -31.11 8.79
N MET A 108 1.36 -31.00 7.47
CA MET A 108 2.57 -30.66 6.73
C MET A 108 2.80 -29.16 6.57
N ILE A 109 1.80 -28.33 6.83
CA ILE A 109 1.90 -26.87 6.68
C ILE A 109 2.80 -26.30 7.78
N ASP A 110 3.86 -25.62 7.38
CA ASP A 110 4.82 -24.98 8.27
C ASP A 110 4.46 -23.52 8.59
N TYR A 111 4.04 -22.79 7.56
CA TYR A 111 3.73 -21.36 7.62
C TYR A 111 2.49 -21.05 6.79
N ILE A 112 1.94 -19.89 7.05
CA ILE A 112 0.87 -19.29 6.25
C ILE A 112 1.24 -17.85 5.92
N ASP A 113 0.82 -17.37 4.75
CA ASP A 113 1.02 -15.98 4.35
C ASP A 113 0.38 -15.02 5.36
N VAL A 114 1.00 -13.88 5.60
CA VAL A 114 0.45 -12.86 6.52
C VAL A 114 -0.75 -12.13 5.92
N SER A 115 -0.78 -11.95 4.61
CA SER A 115 -1.85 -11.26 3.87
C SER A 115 -1.87 -11.67 2.41
N PRO A 116 -3.05 -11.71 1.76
CA PRO A 116 -3.14 -11.89 0.30
C PRO A 116 -2.48 -10.75 -0.49
N ARG A 117 -2.31 -9.58 0.13
CA ARG A 117 -1.72 -8.39 -0.50
C ARG A 117 -0.19 -8.37 -0.49
N MET A 118 0.44 -9.37 0.13
CA MET A 118 1.89 -9.37 0.31
C MET A 118 2.69 -9.52 -0.99
N MET A 119 2.06 -9.92 -2.09
CA MET A 119 2.74 -10.13 -3.37
C MET A 119 2.90 -8.87 -4.22
N ILE A 120 2.21 -7.79 -3.90
CA ILE A 120 2.16 -6.57 -4.70
C ILE A 120 2.85 -5.40 -4.00
N SER A 121 3.32 -4.43 -4.79
CA SER A 121 3.91 -3.18 -4.29
C SER A 121 2.84 -2.21 -3.78
N ILE A 122 3.31 -1.11 -3.17
CA ILE A 122 2.44 -0.05 -2.66
C ILE A 122 1.61 0.58 -3.78
N ALA A 123 2.24 0.95 -4.92
CA ALA A 123 1.52 1.56 -6.04
C ALA A 123 0.44 0.63 -6.59
N THR A 124 0.76 -0.65 -6.76
CA THR A 124 -0.19 -1.66 -7.22
C THR A 124 -1.31 -1.90 -6.21
N SER A 125 -1.05 -1.74 -4.91
CA SER A 125 -2.05 -1.89 -3.85
C SER A 125 -3.15 -0.83 -3.86
N PHE A 126 -2.98 0.27 -4.57
CA PHE A 126 -4.01 1.31 -4.76
C PHE A 126 -5.03 0.98 -5.84
N ILE A 127 -4.79 -0.01 -6.68
CA ILE A 127 -5.69 -0.37 -7.78
C ILE A 127 -6.88 -1.16 -7.23
N PRO A 128 -8.10 -0.60 -7.23
CA PRO A 128 -9.27 -1.35 -6.81
C PRO A 128 -9.63 -2.41 -7.84
N PHE A 129 -10.13 -3.55 -7.38
CA PHE A 129 -10.47 -4.71 -8.24
C PHE A 129 -9.30 -5.21 -9.10
N LEU A 130 -8.08 -5.14 -8.57
CA LEU A 130 -6.86 -5.54 -9.28
C LEU A 130 -6.96 -6.96 -9.86
N GLN A 131 -7.57 -7.87 -9.13
CA GLN A 131 -7.74 -9.28 -9.55
C GLN A 131 -8.58 -9.45 -10.83
N ASN A 132 -9.36 -8.43 -11.20
CA ASN A 132 -10.19 -8.44 -12.41
C ASN A 132 -9.49 -7.79 -13.61
N ASP A 133 -8.31 -7.20 -13.39
CA ASP A 133 -7.53 -6.53 -14.44
C ASP A 133 -6.48 -7.46 -15.03
N ASP A 134 -6.21 -7.30 -16.32
CA ASP A 134 -5.05 -7.91 -16.95
C ASP A 134 -3.75 -7.30 -16.40
N ALA A 135 -2.73 -8.14 -16.20
CA ALA A 135 -1.46 -7.72 -15.62
C ALA A 135 -0.78 -6.58 -16.40
N ASN A 136 -0.89 -6.58 -17.73
CA ASN A 136 -0.33 -5.51 -18.57
C ASN A 136 -1.00 -4.16 -18.29
N ARG A 137 -2.32 -4.16 -18.10
CA ARG A 137 -3.08 -2.93 -17.79
C ARG A 137 -2.85 -2.47 -16.36
N ALA A 138 -2.70 -3.39 -15.41
CA ALA A 138 -2.31 -3.08 -14.03
C ALA A 138 -0.91 -2.43 -13.97
N LEU A 139 0.05 -2.93 -14.75
CA LEU A 139 1.38 -2.34 -14.89
C LEU A 139 1.31 -0.89 -15.39
N MET A 140 0.55 -0.64 -16.45
CA MET A 140 0.35 0.71 -16.99
C MET A 140 -0.29 1.63 -15.94
N GLY A 141 -1.34 1.18 -15.24
CA GLY A 141 -1.99 1.92 -14.18
C GLY A 141 -1.07 2.24 -13.01
N ALA A 142 -0.28 1.29 -12.54
CA ALA A 142 0.70 1.49 -11.47
C ALA A 142 1.75 2.54 -11.86
N ASN A 143 2.23 2.51 -13.10
CA ASN A 143 3.16 3.52 -13.62
C ASN A 143 2.52 4.91 -13.73
N MET A 144 1.26 4.99 -14.18
CA MET A 144 0.55 6.26 -14.32
C MET A 144 0.23 6.93 -12.98
N GLN A 145 0.03 6.18 -11.89
CA GLN A 145 -0.15 6.77 -10.56
C GLN A 145 1.03 7.65 -10.14
N ARG A 146 2.25 7.29 -10.51
CA ARG A 146 3.46 8.08 -10.20
C ARG A 146 3.57 9.38 -11.02
N GLN A 147 2.76 9.52 -12.04
CA GLN A 147 2.71 10.71 -12.91
C GLN A 147 1.58 11.66 -12.51
N ALA A 148 0.83 11.34 -11.46
CA ALA A 148 -0.27 12.18 -10.99
C ALA A 148 0.24 13.53 -10.49
N VAL A 149 -0.36 14.60 -10.97
CA VAL A 149 -0.03 15.97 -10.54
C VAL A 149 -0.82 16.32 -9.29
N PRO A 150 -0.19 16.82 -8.22
CA PRO A 150 -0.90 17.31 -7.05
C PRO A 150 -1.88 18.43 -7.41
N LEU A 151 -3.15 18.22 -7.09
CA LEU A 151 -4.23 19.16 -7.40
C LEU A 151 -4.42 20.17 -6.26
N LEU A 152 -4.98 21.35 -6.57
CA LEU A 152 -5.36 22.34 -5.56
C LEU A 152 -6.47 21.83 -4.63
N LYS A 153 -7.41 21.09 -5.20
CA LYS A 153 -8.50 20.41 -4.47
C LYS A 153 -8.57 18.96 -4.90
N PRO A 154 -7.72 18.10 -4.36
CA PRO A 154 -7.81 16.67 -4.58
C PRO A 154 -9.07 16.11 -3.90
N GLU A 155 -9.53 14.97 -4.35
CA GLU A 155 -10.64 14.24 -3.73
C GLU A 155 -10.18 12.82 -3.42
N ALA A 156 -10.45 12.35 -2.19
CA ALA A 156 -10.22 10.97 -1.84
C ALA A 156 -11.08 10.05 -2.72
N PRO A 157 -10.56 8.92 -3.19
CA PRO A 157 -11.31 8.03 -4.06
C PRO A 157 -12.52 7.45 -3.32
N ILE A 158 -13.69 7.47 -3.97
CA ILE A 158 -14.93 6.85 -3.45
C ILE A 158 -14.75 5.34 -3.40
N VAL A 159 -14.14 4.76 -4.43
CA VAL A 159 -13.78 3.35 -4.51
C VAL A 159 -12.28 3.22 -4.33
N GLY A 160 -11.86 2.63 -3.22
CA GLY A 160 -10.47 2.45 -2.85
C GLY A 160 -10.20 1.04 -2.32
N THR A 161 -8.97 0.78 -1.94
CA THR A 161 -8.52 -0.53 -1.43
C THR A 161 -8.36 -0.58 0.09
N GLY A 162 -8.51 0.56 0.78
CA GLY A 162 -8.28 0.71 2.21
C GLY A 162 -6.79 0.92 2.58
N MET A 163 -5.89 0.97 1.61
CA MET A 163 -4.46 1.25 1.83
C MET A 163 -4.14 2.75 1.85
N GLU A 164 -5.04 3.59 1.36
CA GLU A 164 -4.83 5.03 1.15
C GLU A 164 -4.51 5.75 2.47
N HIS A 165 -5.26 5.46 3.52
CA HIS A 165 -5.04 6.08 4.83
C HIS A 165 -3.70 5.63 5.44
N LYS A 166 -3.47 4.32 5.50
CA LYS A 166 -2.23 3.77 6.08
C LYS A 166 -0.98 4.27 5.37
N ILE A 167 -1.01 4.32 4.05
CA ILE A 167 0.13 4.80 3.27
C ILE A 167 0.32 6.31 3.44
N CYS A 168 -0.75 7.09 3.55
CA CYS A 168 -0.65 8.51 3.88
C CYS A 168 0.05 8.74 5.22
N LEU A 169 -0.29 7.98 6.26
CA LEU A 169 0.36 8.07 7.56
C LEU A 169 1.84 7.69 7.49
N ASP A 170 2.15 6.56 6.87
CA ASP A 170 3.51 6.00 6.84
C ASP A 170 4.47 6.77 5.90
N SER A 171 3.94 7.52 4.94
CA SER A 171 4.75 8.29 3.98
C SER A 171 5.25 9.64 4.50
N GLU A 172 4.78 10.07 5.68
CA GLU A 172 5.10 11.38 6.28
C GLU A 172 4.72 12.58 5.38
N VAL A 173 3.85 12.38 4.40
CA VAL A 173 3.34 13.44 3.52
C VAL A 173 2.44 14.39 4.29
N ALA A 174 1.64 13.84 5.19
CA ALA A 174 0.77 14.56 6.10
C ALA A 174 1.48 14.86 7.42
N VAL A 175 1.08 15.92 8.10
CA VAL A 175 1.57 16.25 9.45
C VAL A 175 0.69 15.53 10.48
N LEU A 176 1.31 14.73 11.33
CA LEU A 176 0.65 13.88 12.30
C LEU A 176 0.85 14.36 13.73
N ALA A 177 -0.12 14.11 14.61
CA ALA A 177 0.01 14.31 16.03
C ALA A 177 0.93 13.26 16.65
N GLU A 178 1.87 13.69 17.50
CA GLU A 178 2.83 12.78 18.16
C GLU A 178 2.30 12.16 19.45
N GLY A 179 1.20 12.68 19.97
CA GLY A 179 0.59 12.23 21.22
C GLY A 179 -0.83 12.74 21.38
N ASP A 180 -1.41 12.42 22.52
CA ASP A 180 -2.75 12.90 22.90
C ASP A 180 -2.67 14.35 23.41
N GLY A 181 -3.58 15.18 22.92
CA GLY A 181 -3.57 16.60 23.29
C GLY A 181 -4.74 17.38 22.72
N VAL A 182 -4.62 18.70 22.77
CA VAL A 182 -5.62 19.63 22.25
C VAL A 182 -4.95 20.68 21.37
N VAL A 183 -5.56 20.97 20.24
CA VAL A 183 -5.10 22.01 19.31
C VAL A 183 -5.36 23.38 19.92
N THR A 184 -4.31 24.18 20.10
CA THR A 184 -4.39 25.50 20.76
C THR A 184 -4.42 26.65 19.77
N LYS A 185 -3.74 26.48 18.61
CA LYS A 185 -3.67 27.49 17.57
C LYS A 185 -3.61 26.83 16.19
N VAL A 186 -4.32 27.41 15.25
CA VAL A 186 -4.28 27.02 13.82
C VAL A 186 -4.23 28.27 12.99
N ASP A 187 -3.23 28.35 12.14
CA ASP A 187 -3.16 29.32 11.04
C ASP A 187 -2.65 28.64 9.76
N ALA A 188 -2.60 29.37 8.66
CA ALA A 188 -2.21 28.79 7.38
C ALA A 188 -0.80 28.19 7.34
N THR A 189 0.07 28.61 8.24
CA THR A 189 1.49 28.26 8.28
C THR A 189 1.92 27.43 9.48
N ASN A 190 1.10 27.42 10.54
CA ASN A 190 1.43 26.76 11.80
C ASN A 190 0.21 26.12 12.45
N VAL A 191 0.44 24.99 13.08
CA VAL A 191 -0.50 24.32 13.98
C VAL A 191 0.21 24.10 15.31
N SER A 192 -0.39 24.56 16.41
CA SER A 192 0.14 24.36 17.77
C SER A 192 -0.73 23.38 18.54
N VAL A 193 -0.12 22.37 19.13
CA VAL A 193 -0.79 21.36 19.94
C VAL A 193 -0.20 21.36 21.33
N LYS A 194 -1.07 21.42 22.34
CA LYS A 194 -0.71 21.22 23.74
C LYS A 194 -1.02 19.77 24.10
N TYR A 195 0.01 19.00 24.33
CA TYR A 195 -0.10 17.60 24.70
C TYR A 195 -0.44 17.41 26.18
N ASP A 196 -1.05 16.29 26.52
CA ASP A 196 -1.41 15.93 27.89
C ASP A 196 -0.17 15.73 28.78
N SER A 197 1.00 15.50 28.17
CA SER A 197 2.30 15.52 28.84
C SER A 197 2.68 16.91 29.43
N GLY A 198 1.96 17.96 29.01
CA GLY A 198 2.24 19.36 29.38
C GLY A 198 3.12 20.10 28.36
N GLU A 199 3.68 19.41 27.39
CA GLU A 199 4.47 20.00 26.32
C GLU A 199 3.57 20.67 25.28
N THR A 200 4.01 21.79 24.73
CA THR A 200 3.36 22.45 23.58
C THR A 200 4.31 22.38 22.40
N LYS A 201 3.82 21.85 21.27
CA LYS A 201 4.59 21.72 20.05
C LYS A 201 3.97 22.52 18.91
N ASP A 202 4.82 23.26 18.20
CA ASP A 202 4.45 24.05 17.04
C ASP A 202 4.89 23.33 15.77
N TYR A 203 3.93 23.04 14.90
CA TYR A 203 4.15 22.40 13.59
C TYR A 203 4.15 23.46 12.50
N LYS A 204 5.31 23.72 11.92
CA LYS A 204 5.43 24.64 10.78
C LYS A 204 5.10 23.92 9.49
N LEU A 205 4.10 24.41 8.76
CA LEU A 205 3.63 23.83 7.52
C LEU A 205 4.45 24.31 6.32
N ILE A 206 4.70 23.42 5.39
CA ILE A 206 5.33 23.72 4.11
C ILE A 206 4.30 24.39 3.20
N LYS A 207 4.62 25.56 2.66
CA LYS A 207 3.70 26.34 1.82
C LYS A 207 4.29 26.53 0.42
N PHE A 208 3.59 26.03 -0.60
CA PHE A 208 3.84 26.26 -2.03
C PHE A 208 5.30 26.08 -2.46
N LEU A 209 5.97 25.08 -1.91
CA LEU A 209 7.33 24.75 -2.28
C LEU A 209 7.34 24.03 -3.64
N ARG A 210 8.33 24.36 -4.48
CA ARG A 210 8.54 23.66 -5.76
C ARG A 210 9.24 22.34 -5.52
N SER A 211 8.69 21.24 -6.03
CA SER A 211 9.36 19.93 -6.07
C SER A 211 10.42 19.86 -7.17
N ASN A 212 11.21 18.78 -7.18
CA ASN A 212 12.22 18.52 -8.22
C ASN A 212 11.61 18.41 -9.63
N HIS A 213 10.36 17.99 -9.74
CA HIS A 213 9.64 17.87 -11.01
C HIS A 213 8.78 19.09 -11.33
N GLY A 214 8.89 20.17 -10.57
CA GLY A 214 8.14 21.41 -10.79
C GLY A 214 6.69 21.37 -10.31
N THR A 215 6.31 20.37 -9.51
CA THR A 215 4.99 20.27 -8.89
C THR A 215 4.94 21.02 -7.56
N CYS A 216 3.73 21.30 -7.07
CA CYS A 216 3.54 22.05 -5.83
C CYS A 216 3.54 21.12 -4.61
N ILE A 217 4.37 21.44 -3.63
CA ILE A 217 4.34 20.86 -2.30
C ILE A 217 3.71 21.89 -1.36
N ASN A 218 2.51 21.60 -0.86
CA ASN A 218 1.76 22.46 0.03
C ASN A 218 1.08 21.66 1.11
N GLN A 219 1.17 22.11 2.36
CA GLN A 219 0.47 21.52 3.50
C GLN A 219 -0.65 22.44 3.97
N LYS A 220 -1.83 21.86 4.17
CA LYS A 220 -3.03 22.58 4.58
C LYS A 220 -3.56 21.99 5.87
N PRO A 221 -3.77 22.80 6.94
CA PRO A 221 -4.33 22.31 8.19
C PRO A 221 -5.78 21.86 7.99
N ILE A 222 -6.14 20.76 8.64
CA ILE A 222 -7.50 20.18 8.60
C ILE A 222 -8.15 20.12 9.99
N VAL A 223 -7.44 20.52 11.05
CA VAL A 223 -7.94 20.55 12.41
C VAL A 223 -8.39 21.97 12.82
N SER A 224 -9.23 22.03 13.83
CA SER A 224 -9.74 23.29 14.41
C SER A 224 -9.19 23.54 15.79
N VAL A 225 -9.16 24.80 16.21
CA VAL A 225 -8.77 25.17 17.58
C VAL A 225 -9.73 24.55 18.60
N GLY A 226 -9.19 23.90 19.62
CA GLY A 226 -9.94 23.21 20.66
C GLY A 226 -10.25 21.74 20.34
N GLU A 227 -9.89 21.26 19.16
CA GLU A 227 -10.07 19.87 18.74
C GLU A 227 -9.11 18.95 19.51
N ARG A 228 -9.62 17.80 19.96
CA ARG A 228 -8.83 16.76 20.59
C ARG A 228 -8.10 15.94 19.54
N VAL A 229 -6.82 15.71 19.74
CA VAL A 229 -5.97 14.89 18.85
C VAL A 229 -5.41 13.71 19.61
N HIS A 230 -5.13 12.65 18.88
CA HIS A 230 -4.60 11.39 19.40
C HIS A 230 -3.28 11.04 18.72
N GLY A 231 -2.38 10.42 19.47
CA GLY A 231 -1.14 9.82 18.97
C GLY A 231 -1.23 8.30 18.89
N GLY A 232 -0.10 7.63 18.72
CA GLY A 232 0.01 6.18 18.72
C GLY A 232 -0.07 5.55 17.31
N ASP A 233 -0.71 4.39 17.20
CA ASP A 233 -0.71 3.60 15.96
C ASP A 233 -1.59 4.19 14.84
N ASP A 234 -2.61 4.97 15.20
CA ASP A 234 -3.49 5.69 14.26
C ASP A 234 -3.57 7.16 14.67
N PRO A 235 -2.51 7.95 14.43
CA PRO A 235 -2.43 9.32 14.88
C PRO A 235 -3.36 10.24 14.09
N THR A 236 -3.89 11.27 14.78
CA THR A 236 -4.71 12.29 14.13
C THR A 236 -3.88 13.10 13.13
N VAL A 237 -4.39 13.25 11.92
CA VAL A 237 -3.77 14.08 10.88
C VAL A 237 -4.05 15.56 11.20
N LEU A 238 -3.01 16.35 11.40
CA LEU A 238 -3.10 17.78 11.67
C LEU A 238 -3.19 18.63 10.42
N ALA A 239 -2.46 18.23 9.37
CA ALA A 239 -2.46 18.91 8.08
C ALA A 239 -2.29 17.92 6.94
N ASP A 240 -3.07 18.11 5.88
CA ASP A 240 -2.91 17.37 4.64
C ASP A 240 -1.70 17.87 3.86
N GLY A 241 -0.99 16.94 3.23
CA GLY A 241 0.10 17.24 2.30
C GLY A 241 -0.36 17.31 0.83
N PRO A 242 0.59 17.30 -0.11
CA PRO A 242 0.27 17.23 -1.52
C PRO A 242 -0.43 15.92 -1.87
N ALA A 243 -1.43 15.97 -2.74
CA ALA A 243 -2.22 14.82 -3.18
C ALA A 243 -2.80 13.99 -2.02
N THR A 244 -3.27 14.65 -0.99
CA THR A 244 -3.98 14.04 0.16
C THR A 244 -5.26 14.80 0.49
N GLU A 245 -6.26 14.10 0.98
CA GLU A 245 -7.51 14.66 1.49
C GLU A 245 -7.91 13.93 2.77
N GLN A 246 -8.11 14.66 3.87
CA GLN A 246 -8.52 14.12 5.17
C GLN A 246 -7.68 12.92 5.64
N GLY A 247 -6.37 12.97 5.40
CA GLY A 247 -5.44 11.91 5.78
C GLY A 247 -5.46 10.67 4.87
N GLU A 248 -6.06 10.76 3.71
CA GLU A 248 -6.03 9.71 2.68
C GLU A 248 -5.30 10.19 1.42
N ILE A 249 -4.62 9.28 0.74
CA ILE A 249 -4.01 9.56 -0.56
C ILE A 249 -5.10 9.87 -1.58
N ALA A 250 -5.01 11.04 -2.22
CA ALA A 250 -5.95 11.55 -3.20
C ALA A 250 -5.19 12.02 -4.44
N LEU A 251 -4.92 11.10 -5.38
CA LEU A 251 -4.12 11.37 -6.57
C LEU A 251 -4.87 12.14 -7.66
N GLY A 252 -6.17 12.31 -7.53
CA GLY A 252 -7.00 12.95 -8.53
C GLY A 252 -8.35 13.39 -7.97
N ARG A 253 -9.38 13.27 -8.80
CA ARG A 253 -10.77 13.61 -8.45
C ARG A 253 -11.71 12.51 -8.90
N ASN A 254 -12.87 12.41 -8.25
CA ASN A 254 -13.93 11.53 -8.66
C ASN A 254 -14.72 12.17 -9.79
N ILE A 255 -14.70 11.55 -10.97
CA ILE A 255 -15.28 12.10 -12.19
C ILE A 255 -16.44 11.22 -12.64
N LEU A 256 -17.56 11.86 -13.01
CA LEU A 256 -18.68 11.15 -13.62
C LEU A 256 -18.30 10.79 -15.07
N VAL A 257 -18.29 9.49 -15.38
CA VAL A 257 -17.87 8.94 -16.67
C VAL A 257 -19.08 8.34 -17.39
N GLY A 258 -19.25 8.71 -18.64
CA GLY A 258 -20.20 8.07 -19.55
C GLY A 258 -19.46 7.22 -20.59
N PHE A 259 -19.84 5.96 -20.74
CA PHE A 259 -19.27 5.04 -21.74
C PHE A 259 -20.18 5.03 -22.96
N MET A 260 -19.83 5.83 -23.96
CA MET A 260 -20.59 5.93 -25.19
C MET A 260 -19.71 6.48 -26.31
N THR A 261 -20.13 6.33 -27.56
CA THR A 261 -19.55 7.05 -28.71
C THR A 261 -20.11 8.48 -28.76
N TRP A 262 -19.24 9.47 -29.00
CA TRP A 262 -19.65 10.86 -29.10
C TRP A 262 -19.06 11.47 -30.37
N GLU A 263 -19.81 11.46 -31.45
CA GLU A 263 -19.48 12.12 -32.75
C GLU A 263 -18.04 11.84 -33.26
N GLY A 264 -17.47 10.69 -32.88
CA GLY A 264 -16.10 10.28 -33.21
C GLY A 264 -14.99 10.97 -32.45
N TYR A 265 -15.28 11.94 -31.56
CA TYR A 265 -14.25 12.64 -30.79
C TYR A 265 -13.61 11.83 -29.67
N ASN A 266 -14.14 10.69 -29.35
CA ASN A 266 -13.58 9.72 -28.38
C ASN A 266 -13.19 8.40 -29.05
N TYR A 267 -12.73 8.45 -30.31
CA TYR A 267 -12.27 7.28 -31.06
C TYR A 267 -10.98 6.70 -30.46
N GLU A 268 -10.90 5.37 -30.32
CA GLU A 268 -9.82 4.62 -29.68
C GLU A 268 -9.57 5.10 -28.23
N ASP A 269 -8.37 5.61 -27.95
CA ASP A 269 -7.94 6.06 -26.61
C ASP A 269 -8.25 7.56 -26.36
N ALA A 270 -8.95 8.22 -27.28
CA ALA A 270 -9.34 9.60 -27.11
C ALA A 270 -10.42 9.75 -26.03
N VAL A 271 -10.33 10.80 -25.25
CA VAL A 271 -11.25 11.13 -24.16
C VAL A 271 -11.86 12.52 -24.41
N LEU A 272 -13.17 12.60 -24.29
CA LEU A 272 -13.89 13.87 -24.32
C LEU A 272 -14.16 14.36 -22.90
N LEU A 273 -13.77 15.57 -22.59
CA LEU A 273 -13.95 16.19 -21.28
C LEU A 273 -14.93 17.36 -21.35
N ASN A 274 -15.72 17.55 -20.31
CA ASN A 274 -16.48 18.76 -20.10
C ASN A 274 -15.52 19.92 -19.76
N GLU A 275 -15.81 21.12 -20.20
CA GLU A 275 -14.99 22.32 -19.93
C GLU A 275 -14.87 22.67 -18.44
N ARG A 276 -15.82 22.21 -17.60
CA ARG A 276 -15.82 22.44 -16.16
C ARG A 276 -14.68 21.68 -15.49
#